data_9e8dd5effb0bb74e5c63ebf1e2757a08
#
_entry.id   9e8dd5effb0bb74e5c63ebf1e2757a08
#
_cell.length_a   1.000
_cell.length_b   1.000
_cell.length_c   1.000
_cell.angle_alpha   90.00
_cell.angle_beta   90.00
_cell.angle_gamma   90.00
#
_symmetry.space_group_name_H-M   'P 1'
#
loop_
_entity.id
_entity.type
_entity.pdbx_description
1 polymer ?
#
loop_
_entity_poly.entity_id
_entity_poly.type
_entity_poly.pdbx_seq_one_letter_code
_entity_poly.pdbx_strand_id
1 'polypeptide(L)'
;MEGSIYKIVELVGTSDTSWEEAARTAIETAEESLRDLRIAEITKLDVTIENGKIKSYRTRLNVSFKYYTLIKKIKNQERPEEVF
;
A
#
# COMPACT_ATOMS: atom_id res chain seq x y z
N MET A 1 26.92 0.72 -3.49
CA MET A 1 26.26 1.44 -2.68
C MET A 1 25.22 0.70 -2.06
N GLU A 2 24.97 1.00 -0.92
CA GLU A 2 24.18 0.28 -0.31
C GLU A 2 22.92 0.85 0.00
N GLY A 3 22.66 1.95 -0.29
CA GLY A 3 21.43 2.55 0.08
C GLY A 3 20.25 1.91 -0.60
N SER A 4 19.09 2.12 -0.10
CA SER A 4 17.87 1.60 -0.69
C SER A 4 16.90 2.75 -0.82
N ILE A 5 16.03 2.65 -1.78
CA ILE A 5 15.04 3.69 -2.01
C ILE A 5 13.68 3.06 -1.92
N TYR A 6 12.75 3.73 -1.26
CA TYR A 6 11.40 3.22 -1.14
C TYR A 6 10.42 4.22 -1.72
N LYS A 7 9.35 3.73 -2.26
CA LYS A 7 8.31 4.59 -2.78
C LYS A 7 7.11 4.39 -1.90
N ILE A 8 6.31 5.41 -1.71
CA ILE A 8 5.16 5.34 -0.84
C ILE A 8 3.91 5.69 -1.60
N VAL A 9 2.86 4.91 -1.43
CA VAL A 9 1.57 5.23 -2.03
C VAL A 9 0.56 5.29 -0.92
N GLU A 10 -0.45 6.12 -1.11
CA GLU A 10 -1.49 6.25 -0.11
C GLU A 10 -2.71 5.46 -0.55
N LEU A 11 -3.29 4.69 0.35
CA LEU A 11 -4.45 3.89 0.04
C LEU A 11 -5.51 4.12 1.10
N VAL A 12 -6.75 3.83 0.75
CA VAL A 12 -7.84 3.86 1.70
C VAL A 12 -8.56 2.54 1.56
N GLY A 13 -8.60 1.76 2.63
CA GLY A 13 -9.36 0.52 2.62
C GLY A 13 -10.66 0.73 3.35
N THR A 14 -11.66 -0.06 3.04
CA THR A 14 -12.93 0.01 3.73
C THR A 14 -13.38 -1.38 4.11
N SER A 15 -14.18 -1.47 5.16
CA SER A 15 -14.71 -2.74 5.61
C SER A 15 -15.97 -2.44 6.37
N ASP A 16 -16.92 -3.36 6.37
CA ASP A 16 -18.10 -3.14 7.18
C ASP A 16 -17.92 -3.79 8.55
N THR A 17 -16.77 -4.34 8.86
CA THR A 17 -16.58 -4.98 10.15
C THR A 17 -15.55 -4.31 11.05
N SER A 18 -14.43 -3.85 10.53
CA SER A 18 -13.44 -3.25 11.40
C SER A 18 -12.38 -2.49 10.61
N TRP A 19 -11.64 -1.66 11.32
CA TRP A 19 -10.55 -0.93 10.68
C TRP A 19 -9.43 -1.88 10.33
N GLU A 20 -9.20 -2.91 11.14
CA GLU A 20 -8.16 -3.87 10.83
C GLU A 20 -8.47 -4.59 9.53
N GLU A 21 -9.74 -4.95 9.31
CA GLU A 21 -10.08 -5.61 8.07
C GLU A 21 -9.95 -4.64 6.91
N ALA A 22 -10.27 -3.37 7.13
CA ALA A 22 -10.11 -2.38 6.09
C ALA A 22 -8.65 -2.27 5.68
N ALA A 23 -7.75 -2.26 6.66
CA ALA A 23 -6.32 -2.17 6.37
C ALA A 23 -5.86 -3.43 5.64
N ARG A 24 -6.31 -4.60 6.11
CA ARG A 24 -5.90 -5.85 5.51
C ARG A 24 -6.33 -5.89 4.05
N THR A 25 -7.55 -5.49 3.76
CA THR A 25 -8.04 -5.50 2.40
C THR A 25 -7.19 -4.59 1.51
N ALA A 26 -6.85 -3.41 2.00
CA ALA A 26 -6.06 -2.49 1.20
C ALA A 26 -4.69 -3.08 0.90
N ILE A 27 -4.05 -3.68 1.92
CA ILE A 27 -2.72 -4.21 1.74
C ILE A 27 -2.73 -5.42 0.82
N GLU A 28 -3.70 -6.32 1.00
CA GLU A 28 -3.72 -7.51 0.18
C GLU A 28 -4.04 -7.17 -1.27
N THR A 29 -4.89 -6.18 -1.49
CA THR A 29 -5.20 -5.79 -2.84
C THR A 29 -3.97 -5.12 -3.48
N ALA A 30 -3.26 -4.31 -2.72
CA ALA A 30 -2.10 -3.64 -3.27
C ALA A 30 -1.01 -4.65 -3.62
N GLU A 31 -0.92 -5.72 -2.83
CA GLU A 31 0.10 -6.71 -3.10
C GLU A 31 -0.10 -7.34 -4.47
N GLU A 32 -1.28 -7.31 -5.02
CA GLU A 32 -1.50 -7.88 -6.33
C GLU A 32 -0.81 -7.09 -7.42
N SER A 33 -0.62 -5.80 -7.25
CA SER A 33 -0.01 -5.01 -8.29
C SER A 33 1.33 -4.40 -7.88
N LEU A 34 1.63 -4.31 -6.60
CA LEU A 34 2.89 -3.76 -6.16
C LEU A 34 3.74 -4.89 -5.60
N ARG A 35 5.06 -4.71 -5.65
CA ARG A 35 5.90 -5.73 -5.12
C ARG A 35 6.68 -5.25 -3.96
N ASP A 36 7.08 -6.16 -3.11
CA ASP A 36 7.97 -5.83 -2.00
C ASP A 36 7.39 -4.78 -1.07
N LEU A 37 6.13 -4.96 -0.70
CA LEU A 37 5.57 -4.07 0.30
C LEU A 37 6.32 -4.29 1.61
N ARG A 38 6.66 -3.20 2.27
CA ARG A 38 7.45 -3.31 3.48
C ARG A 38 6.78 -2.79 4.71
N ILE A 39 6.24 -1.62 4.67
CA ILE A 39 5.64 -1.00 5.84
C ILE A 39 4.35 -0.34 5.45
N ALA A 40 3.34 -0.50 6.28
CA ALA A 40 2.09 0.20 6.07
C ALA A 40 1.86 1.04 7.33
N GLU A 41 1.80 2.34 7.13
CA GLU A 41 1.61 3.24 8.25
C GLU A 41 0.17 3.71 8.24
N ILE A 42 -0.55 3.48 9.31
CA ILE A 42 -1.94 3.91 9.38
C ILE A 42 -1.95 5.37 9.72
N THR A 43 -2.56 6.17 8.88
CA THR A 43 -2.54 7.61 9.10
C THR A 43 -3.87 8.13 9.61
N LYS A 44 -4.98 7.53 9.25
CA LYS A 44 -6.26 8.01 9.74
C LYS A 44 -7.26 6.89 9.79
N LEU A 45 -8.15 6.96 10.74
CA LEU A 45 -9.25 6.01 10.85
C LEU A 45 -10.50 6.84 10.89
N ASP A 46 -11.49 6.46 10.11
CA ASP A 46 -12.76 7.17 10.16
C ASP A 46 -13.85 6.19 9.78
N VAL A 47 -15.08 6.65 9.77
CA VAL A 47 -16.20 5.79 9.43
C VAL A 47 -17.13 6.56 8.54
N THR A 48 -17.87 5.85 7.71
CA THR A 48 -18.95 6.49 6.96
C THR A 48 -20.21 6.27 7.77
N ILE A 49 -21.09 7.24 7.71
CA ILE A 49 -22.32 7.20 8.48
C ILE A 49 -23.50 7.29 7.54
N GLU A 50 -24.49 6.44 7.77
CA GLU A 50 -25.66 6.48 6.95
C GLU A 50 -26.84 6.32 7.87
N ASN A 51 -27.81 7.20 7.81
CA ASN A 51 -28.97 7.20 8.66
C ASN A 51 -28.59 7.16 10.13
N GLY A 52 -27.56 7.91 10.50
CA GLY A 52 -27.16 7.98 11.89
C GLY A 52 -26.41 6.78 12.40
N LYS A 53 -26.05 5.85 11.55
CA LYS A 53 -25.35 4.68 11.99
C LYS A 53 -24.08 4.47 11.20
N ILE A 54 -23.12 3.81 11.81
CA ILE A 54 -21.88 3.54 11.13
C ILE A 54 -22.15 2.54 10.03
N LYS A 55 -21.80 2.91 8.80
CA LYS A 55 -21.99 2.03 7.69
C LYS A 55 -20.72 1.28 7.37
N SER A 56 -19.59 1.92 7.41
CA SER A 56 -18.36 1.23 7.11
C SER A 56 -17.21 1.90 7.84
N TYR A 57 -16.12 1.14 8.01
CA TYR A 57 -14.93 1.63 8.66
C TYR A 57 -13.91 1.86 7.56
N ARG A 58 -13.20 2.96 7.63
CA ARG A 58 -12.20 3.27 6.61
C ARG A 58 -10.85 3.47 7.27
N THR A 59 -9.81 2.92 6.67
CA THR A 59 -8.45 3.05 7.16
C THR A 59 -7.63 3.67 6.05
N ARG A 60 -7.00 4.82 6.34
CA ARG A 60 -6.13 5.45 5.39
C ARG A 60 -4.71 5.09 5.78
N LEU A 61 -3.92 4.68 4.82
CA LEU A 61 -2.59 4.24 5.13
C LEU A 61 -1.62 4.57 4.02
N ASN A 62 -0.36 4.71 4.40
CA ASN A 62 0.71 4.92 3.46
C ASN A 62 1.48 3.60 3.42
N VAL A 63 1.66 3.06 2.24
CA VAL A 63 2.35 1.78 2.11
C VAL A 63 3.64 2.02 1.37
N SER A 64 4.75 1.57 1.93
CA SER A 64 6.02 1.75 1.28
C SER A 64 6.47 0.43 0.66
N PHE A 65 7.12 0.51 -0.47
CA PHE A 65 7.64 -0.67 -1.10
C PHE A 65 8.99 -0.33 -1.70
N LYS A 66 9.83 -1.32 -1.85
CA LYS A 66 11.17 -1.07 -2.30
C LYS A 66 11.15 -0.69 -3.76
N TYR A 67 11.88 0.38 -4.07
CA TYR A 67 11.88 0.89 -5.42
C TYR A 67 13.20 0.51 -6.06
N TYR A 68 13.17 -0.17 -7.20
CA TYR A 68 14.39 -0.57 -7.86
C TYR A 68 14.66 0.36 -9.00
N THR A 69 15.89 0.82 -9.10
CA THR A 69 16.19 1.76 -10.14
C THR A 69 16.43 1.03 -11.43
N LEU A 70 16.24 1.72 -12.49
CA LEU A 70 16.47 1.16 -13.77
C LEU A 70 17.90 0.79 -13.93
N ILE A 71 18.79 1.57 -13.42
CA ILE A 71 20.19 1.30 -13.55
C ILE A 71 20.52 -0.03 -12.97
N LYS A 72 19.96 -0.34 -11.81
CA LYS A 72 20.26 -1.56 -11.26
C LYS A 72 19.73 -2.66 -12.11
N LYS A 73 18.58 -2.50 -12.71
CA LYS A 73 18.07 -3.50 -13.52
C LYS A 73 18.89 -3.74 -14.72
N ILE A 74 19.32 -2.72 -15.30
CA ILE A 74 20.12 -2.82 -16.47
C ILE A 74 21.34 -3.58 -16.15
N LYS A 75 21.95 -3.33 -15.01
CA LYS A 75 23.13 -3.97 -14.73
C LYS A 75 22.88 -5.43 -14.62
N ASN A 76 21.81 -5.83 -14.18
CA ASN A 76 21.57 -7.19 -14.05
C ASN A 76 20.95 -7.70 -15.27
N GLN A 77 20.81 -6.85 -16.17
CA GLN A 77 20.26 -7.18 -17.35
C GLN A 77 18.94 -7.64 -17.28
N GLU A 78 18.22 -7.22 -16.48
CA GLU A 78 17.02 -7.62 -16.40
C GLU A 78 16.07 -6.98 -17.09
N ARG A 79 14.90 -7.10 -16.92
CA ARG A 79 13.98 -6.53 -17.65
C ARG A 79 13.48 -5.35 -17.12
N PRO A 80 13.21 -4.43 -17.86
CA PRO A 80 12.76 -3.18 -17.45
C PRO A 80 11.42 -3.26 -16.87
N GLU A 81 10.73 -4.22 -17.14
CA GLU A 81 9.44 -4.23 -16.64
C GLU A 81 9.43 -4.27 -15.19
N GLU A 82 10.48 -4.51 -14.59
CA GLU A 82 10.46 -4.47 -13.21
C GLU A 82 10.54 -3.18 -12.69
N VAL A 83 10.73 -2.20 -13.41
CA VAL A 83 10.92 -0.95 -12.94
C VAL A 83 9.73 -0.28 -12.86
N PHE A 84 8.89 -0.33 -13.30
CA PHE A 84 7.80 0.45 -13.31
C PHE A 84 8.08 1.75 -13.09
#